data_79b215eba6edf65cc1ac299734219d5c
#
_entry.id   79b215eba6edf65cc1ac299734219d5c
#
_cell.length_a   1.000
_cell.length_b   1.000
_cell.length_c   1.000
_cell.angle_alpha   90.00
_cell.angle_beta   90.00
_cell.angle_gamma   90.00
#
_symmetry.space_group_name_H-M   'P 1'
#
loop_
_entity.id
_entity.type
_entity.pdbx_description
1 polymer ?
#
loop_
_entity_poly.entity_id
_entity_poly.type
_entity_poly.pdbx_seq_one_letter_code
_entity_poly.pdbx_strand_id
1 'polypeptide(L)'
;MDMKAIGQRICIAREERCMSQQRLANAVGCTPSYISAIERGEKAPNLETFVAIASALNVPTDVLLQDVLPDWWANWEKEIDRVLAPLLPHNRAYIKSQIIEYHELEETCAQMGHRLPQK
;
A
#
# COMPACT_ATOMS: atom_id res chain seq x y z
N MET A 1 -4.60 -2.65 17.01
CA MET A 1 -4.07 -2.52 15.64
C MET A 1 -2.90 -3.46 15.47
N ASP A 2 -2.86 -4.19 14.36
CA ASP A 2 -1.79 -5.14 14.09
C ASP A 2 -0.54 -4.44 13.54
N MET A 3 0.33 -4.01 14.45
CA MET A 3 1.59 -3.33 14.09
C MET A 3 2.54 -4.25 13.34
N LYS A 4 2.43 -5.55 13.56
CA LYS A 4 3.28 -6.53 12.88
C LYS A 4 2.97 -6.59 11.39
N ALA A 5 1.69 -6.52 11.03
CA ALA A 5 1.26 -6.48 9.63
C ALA A 5 1.76 -5.20 8.94
N ILE A 6 1.67 -4.05 9.60
CA ILE A 6 2.18 -2.78 9.08
C ILE A 6 3.70 -2.86 8.89
N GLY A 7 4.42 -3.35 9.90
CA GLY A 7 5.87 -3.50 9.83
C GLY A 7 6.31 -4.41 8.69
N GLN A 8 5.58 -5.48 8.46
CA GLN A 8 5.85 -6.40 7.37
C GLN A 8 5.67 -5.73 6.00
N ARG A 9 4.62 -4.92 5.85
CA ARG A 9 4.42 -4.14 4.61
C ARG A 9 5.53 -3.13 4.37
N ILE A 10 6.00 -2.49 5.42
CA ILE A 10 7.14 -1.57 5.33
C ILE A 10 8.39 -2.34 4.87
N CYS A 11 8.66 -3.49 5.47
CA CYS A 11 9.80 -4.33 5.11
C CYS A 11 9.74 -4.76 3.64
N ILE A 12 8.59 -5.24 3.18
CA ILE A 12 8.39 -5.66 1.78
C ILE A 12 8.64 -4.48 0.83
N ALA A 13 8.06 -3.32 1.12
CA ALA A 13 8.22 -2.13 0.29
C ALA A 13 9.67 -1.67 0.23
N ARG A 14 10.38 -1.75 1.36
CA ARG A 14 11.81 -1.42 1.43
C ARG A 14 12.65 -2.37 0.57
N GLU A 15 12.40 -3.67 0.71
CA GLU A 15 13.14 -4.68 -0.04
C GLU A 15 12.87 -4.59 -1.54
N GLU A 16 11.65 -4.31 -1.94
CA GLU A 16 11.29 -4.09 -3.34
C GLU A 16 12.07 -2.93 -3.96
N ARG A 17 12.46 -1.95 -3.14
CA ARG A 17 13.25 -0.80 -3.60
C ARG A 17 14.74 -0.99 -3.39
N CYS A 18 15.16 -2.19 -3.00
CA CYS A 18 16.56 -2.53 -2.75
C CYS A 18 17.23 -1.59 -1.75
N MET A 19 16.49 -1.16 -0.73
CA MET A 19 16.99 -0.30 0.33
C MET A 19 17.32 -1.13 1.57
N SER A 20 18.46 -0.79 2.20
CA SER A 20 18.79 -1.33 3.52
C SER A 20 17.98 -0.62 4.61
N GLN A 21 17.89 -1.24 5.79
CA GLN A 21 17.29 -0.58 6.95
C GLN A 21 18.02 0.71 7.29
N GLN A 22 19.35 0.72 7.16
CA GLN A 22 20.14 1.92 7.42
C GLN A 22 19.82 3.04 6.43
N ARG A 23 19.68 2.70 5.17
CA ARG A 23 19.35 3.69 4.13
C ARG A 23 17.97 4.31 4.37
N LEU A 24 17.00 3.48 4.72
CA LEU A 24 15.67 3.98 5.07
C LEU A 24 15.73 4.86 6.32
N ALA A 25 16.45 4.42 7.35
CA ALA A 25 16.62 5.19 8.58
C ALA A 25 17.26 6.56 8.30
N ASN A 26 18.29 6.62 7.47
CA ASN A 26 18.92 7.87 7.08
C ASN A 26 17.96 8.80 6.34
N ALA A 27 17.14 8.25 5.45
CA ALA A 27 16.15 9.02 4.70
C ALA A 27 15.05 9.61 5.59
N VAL A 28 14.72 8.90 6.67
CA VAL A 28 13.64 9.30 7.60
C VAL A 28 14.18 10.13 8.77
N GLY A 29 15.46 10.05 9.05
CA GLY A 29 16.09 10.76 10.18
C GLY A 29 15.99 10.02 11.50
N CYS A 30 16.05 8.69 11.48
CA CYS A 30 16.02 7.86 12.68
C CYS A 30 17.14 6.82 12.63
N THR A 31 17.17 5.92 13.62
CA THR A 31 18.19 4.87 13.70
C THR A 31 17.77 3.61 12.98
N PRO A 32 18.73 2.81 12.45
CA PRO A 32 18.41 1.50 11.87
C PRO A 32 17.71 0.56 12.86
N SER A 33 18.08 0.63 14.13
CA SER A 33 17.44 -0.17 15.19
C SER A 33 15.96 0.16 15.34
N TYR A 34 15.61 1.44 15.18
CA TYR A 34 14.21 1.88 15.23
C TYR A 34 13.43 1.35 14.04
N ILE A 35 14.00 1.43 12.84
CA ILE A 35 13.37 0.85 11.64
C ILE A 35 13.17 -0.66 11.82
N SER A 36 14.19 -1.35 12.32
CA SER A 36 14.10 -2.79 12.58
C SER A 36 12.98 -3.13 13.56
N ALA A 37 12.85 -2.35 14.65
CA ALA A 37 11.79 -2.54 15.63
C ALA A 37 10.40 -2.30 15.03
N ILE A 38 10.26 -1.30 14.17
CA ILE A 38 9.00 -1.03 13.46
C ILE A 38 8.66 -2.20 12.54
N GLU A 39 9.62 -2.69 11.77
CA GLU A 39 9.40 -3.80 10.84
C GLU A 39 9.01 -5.09 11.55
N ARG A 40 9.52 -5.30 12.79
CA ARG A 40 9.13 -6.45 13.61
C ARG A 40 7.80 -6.26 14.35
N GLY A 41 7.22 -5.08 14.28
CA GLY A 41 5.98 -4.76 14.98
C GLY A 41 6.16 -4.50 16.47
N GLU A 42 7.40 -4.33 16.94
CA GLU A 42 7.71 -4.06 18.35
C GLU A 42 7.48 -2.61 18.74
N LYS A 43 7.56 -1.70 17.79
CA LYS A 43 7.32 -0.28 17.99
C LYS A 43 6.41 0.27 16.92
N ALA A 44 5.55 1.21 17.34
CA ALA A 44 4.67 1.93 16.43
C ALA A 44 5.32 3.28 16.12
N PRO A 45 5.51 3.63 14.83
CA PRO A 45 5.97 4.97 14.49
C PRO A 45 4.87 5.99 14.82
N ASN A 46 5.25 7.21 15.17
CA ASN A 46 4.27 8.29 15.22
C ASN A 46 3.84 8.64 13.79
N LEU A 47 2.79 9.44 13.67
CA LEU A 47 2.22 9.76 12.36
C LEU A 47 3.25 10.44 11.44
N GLU A 48 4.03 11.36 11.97
CA GLU A 48 5.06 12.07 11.22
C GLU A 48 6.11 11.11 10.67
N THR A 49 6.62 10.22 11.50
CA THR A 49 7.59 9.21 11.08
C THR A 49 6.98 8.23 10.07
N PHE A 50 5.73 7.84 10.28
CA PHE A 50 5.03 6.94 9.36
C PHE A 50 4.90 7.55 7.97
N VAL A 51 4.49 8.81 7.89
CA VAL A 51 4.38 9.54 6.61
C VAL A 51 5.76 9.68 5.96
N ALA A 52 6.79 9.95 6.74
CA ALA A 52 8.15 10.04 6.23
C ALA A 52 8.64 8.71 5.66
N ILE A 53 8.32 7.59 6.30
CA ILE A 53 8.64 6.25 5.80
C ILE A 53 7.93 6.00 4.46
N ALA A 54 6.63 6.26 4.39
CA ALA A 54 5.87 6.08 3.15
C ALA A 54 6.43 6.94 2.02
N SER A 55 6.80 8.18 2.31
CA SER A 55 7.40 9.10 1.36
C SER A 55 8.76 8.61 0.87
N ALA A 56 9.62 8.14 1.78
CA ALA A 56 10.94 7.62 1.44
C ALA A 56 10.84 6.36 0.57
N LEU A 57 9.83 5.53 0.80
CA LEU A 57 9.56 4.33 0.02
C LEU A 57 8.77 4.61 -1.25
N ASN A 58 8.27 5.84 -1.41
CA ASN A 58 7.42 6.25 -2.52
C ASN A 58 6.20 5.33 -2.68
N VAL A 59 5.54 5.03 -1.57
CA VAL A 59 4.31 4.24 -1.55
C VAL A 59 3.20 5.03 -0.86
N PRO A 60 1.95 4.86 -1.30
CA PRO A 60 0.82 5.44 -0.58
C PRO A 60 0.71 4.82 0.82
N THR A 61 0.31 5.62 1.81
CA THR A 61 0.10 5.14 3.18
C THR A 61 -0.94 4.02 3.24
N ASP A 62 -1.93 4.04 2.35
CA ASP A 62 -2.98 3.03 2.27
C ASP A 62 -2.41 1.64 1.98
N VAL A 63 -1.36 1.56 1.18
CA VAL A 63 -0.69 0.29 0.88
C VAL A 63 -0.07 -0.31 2.14
N LEU A 64 0.54 0.52 2.97
CA LEU A 64 1.15 0.08 4.22
C LEU A 64 0.11 -0.31 5.27
N LEU A 65 -1.08 0.27 5.19
CA LEU A 65 -2.16 0.06 6.17
C LEU A 65 -3.21 -0.95 5.72
N GLN A 66 -3.08 -1.51 4.52
CA GLN A 66 -4.16 -2.32 3.92
C GLN A 66 -4.59 -3.52 4.76
N ASP A 67 -3.70 -4.09 5.55
CA ASP A 67 -4.02 -5.26 6.38
C ASP A 67 -4.74 -4.87 7.68
N VAL A 68 -4.69 -3.61 8.07
CA VAL A 68 -5.27 -3.12 9.32
C VAL A 68 -6.49 -2.23 9.10
N LEU A 69 -6.81 -1.92 7.85
CA LEU A 69 -8.02 -1.18 7.48
C LEU A 69 -9.10 -2.21 7.15
N PRO A 70 -10.01 -2.50 8.09
CA PRO A 70 -11.08 -3.44 7.80
C PRO A 70 -11.95 -2.89 6.67
N ASP A 71 -12.31 -3.77 5.76
CA ASP A 71 -13.19 -3.44 4.64
C ASP A 71 -12.69 -2.37 3.68
N TRP A 72 -11.36 -2.13 3.61
CA TRP A 72 -10.84 -1.14 2.67
C TRP A 72 -11.27 -1.46 1.23
N TRP A 73 -11.29 -2.73 0.88
CA TRP A 73 -11.76 -3.18 -0.43
C TRP A 73 -13.26 -2.92 -0.60
N ALA A 74 -14.06 -3.25 0.43
CA ALA A 74 -15.49 -2.99 0.40
C ALA A 74 -15.79 -1.49 0.31
N ASN A 75 -15.02 -0.66 0.99
CA ASN A 75 -15.15 0.79 0.91
C ASN A 75 -14.79 1.31 -0.49
N TRP A 76 -13.73 0.76 -1.08
CA TRP A 76 -13.31 1.11 -2.42
C TRP A 76 -14.39 0.73 -3.45
N GLU A 77 -14.97 -0.44 -3.29
CA GLU A 77 -16.06 -0.92 -4.13
C GLU A 77 -17.30 -0.03 -4.01
N LYS A 78 -17.64 0.39 -2.80
CA LYS A 78 -18.73 1.35 -2.56
C LYS A 78 -18.45 2.71 -3.21
N GLU A 79 -17.21 3.17 -3.18
CA GLU A 79 -16.81 4.41 -3.83
C GLU A 79 -16.95 4.31 -5.35
N ILE A 80 -16.57 3.19 -5.93
CA ILE A 80 -16.77 2.93 -7.36
C ILE A 80 -18.26 2.98 -7.69
N ASP A 81 -19.09 2.29 -6.91
CA ASP A 81 -20.54 2.29 -7.11
C ASP A 81 -21.11 3.71 -7.05
N ARG A 82 -20.65 4.52 -6.09
CA ARG A 82 -21.10 5.91 -5.94
C ARG A 82 -20.73 6.76 -7.14
N VAL A 83 -19.49 6.62 -7.63
CA VAL A 83 -19.00 7.37 -8.79
C VAL A 83 -19.72 6.94 -10.07
N LEU A 84 -20.02 5.66 -10.20
CA LEU A 84 -20.65 5.09 -11.39
C LEU A 84 -22.18 5.14 -11.36
N ALA A 85 -22.78 5.50 -10.22
CA ALA A 85 -24.25 5.52 -10.08
C ALA A 85 -24.96 6.37 -11.13
N PRO A 86 -24.44 7.54 -11.57
CA PRO A 86 -25.08 8.33 -12.62
C PRO A 86 -25.01 7.71 -14.01
N LEU A 87 -24.17 6.69 -14.22
CA LEU A 87 -24.01 6.04 -15.52
C LEU A 87 -25.15 5.06 -15.78
N LEU A 88 -25.36 4.74 -17.07
CA LEU A 88 -26.37 3.76 -17.44
C LEU A 88 -26.04 2.41 -16.80
N PRO A 89 -27.04 1.70 -16.24
CA PRO A 89 -26.78 0.50 -15.44
C PRO A 89 -25.96 -0.57 -16.16
N HIS A 90 -26.18 -0.77 -17.45
CA HIS A 90 -25.44 -1.77 -18.23
C HIS A 90 -23.97 -1.36 -18.43
N ASN A 91 -23.71 -0.07 -18.58
CA ASN A 91 -22.35 0.46 -18.69
C ASN A 91 -21.64 0.46 -17.36
N ARG A 92 -22.38 0.76 -16.27
CA ARG A 92 -21.84 0.80 -14.94
C ARG A 92 -21.23 -0.54 -14.52
N ALA A 93 -21.97 -1.61 -14.72
CA ALA A 93 -21.53 -2.95 -14.38
C ALA A 93 -20.27 -3.34 -15.17
N TYR A 94 -20.22 -3.02 -16.46
CA TYR A 94 -19.08 -3.30 -17.31
C TYR A 94 -17.84 -2.50 -16.88
N ILE A 95 -17.97 -1.21 -16.65
CA ILE A 95 -16.87 -0.34 -16.22
C ILE A 95 -16.31 -0.81 -14.89
N LYS A 96 -17.18 -1.12 -13.92
CA LYS A 96 -16.78 -1.63 -12.61
C LYS A 96 -15.98 -2.93 -12.76
N SER A 97 -16.44 -3.86 -13.58
CA SER A 97 -15.76 -5.11 -13.83
C SER A 97 -14.36 -4.90 -14.42
N GLN A 98 -14.22 -3.97 -15.36
CA GLN A 98 -12.92 -3.65 -15.97
C GLN A 98 -11.95 -3.03 -14.96
N ILE A 99 -12.40 -2.15 -14.10
CA ILE A 99 -11.56 -1.53 -13.08
C ILE A 99 -11.05 -2.58 -12.08
N ILE A 100 -11.92 -3.46 -11.61
CA ILE A 100 -11.56 -4.53 -10.67
C ILE A 100 -10.56 -5.49 -11.30
N GLU A 101 -10.80 -5.90 -12.53
CA GLU A 101 -9.91 -6.80 -13.27
C GLU A 101 -8.53 -6.19 -13.47
N TYR A 102 -8.46 -4.91 -13.83
CA TYR A 102 -7.20 -4.20 -13.98
C TYR A 102 -6.42 -4.15 -12.67
N HIS A 103 -7.09 -3.85 -11.57
CA HIS A 103 -6.47 -3.79 -10.25
C HIS A 103 -5.89 -5.15 -9.83
N GLU A 104 -6.64 -6.22 -10.02
CA GLU A 104 -6.18 -7.58 -9.72
C GLU A 104 -4.96 -7.96 -10.57
N LEU A 105 -4.97 -7.59 -11.85
CA LEU A 105 -3.85 -7.85 -12.75
C LEU A 105 -2.61 -7.08 -12.32
N GLU A 106 -2.76 -5.81 -11.92
CA GLU A 106 -1.66 -4.99 -11.45
C GLU A 106 -1.03 -5.56 -10.18
N GLU A 107 -1.84 -6.00 -9.22
CA GLU A 107 -1.35 -6.67 -8.02
C GLU A 107 -0.58 -7.95 -8.35
N THR A 108 -1.11 -8.76 -9.26
CA THR A 108 -0.46 -9.99 -9.69
C THR A 108 0.89 -9.70 -10.34
N CYS A 109 0.96 -8.70 -11.21
CA CYS A 109 2.20 -8.28 -11.85
C CYS A 109 3.23 -7.78 -10.83
N ALA A 110 2.79 -7.02 -9.83
CA ALA A 110 3.66 -6.54 -8.77
C ALA A 110 4.24 -7.70 -7.94
N GLN A 111 3.41 -8.69 -7.60
CA GLN A 111 3.85 -9.89 -6.89
C GLN A 111 4.86 -10.71 -7.70
N MET A 112 4.73 -10.71 -9.02
CA MET A 112 5.64 -11.41 -9.92
C MET A 112 6.88 -10.60 -10.27
N GLY A 113 7.01 -9.37 -9.77
CA GLY A 113 8.13 -8.49 -10.08
C GLY A 113 8.07 -7.86 -11.46
N HIS A 114 6.90 -7.87 -12.09
CA HIS A 114 6.70 -7.29 -13.41
C HIS A 114 5.83 -6.04 -13.30
N ARG A 115 6.04 -5.11 -14.24
CA ARG A 115 5.18 -3.93 -14.37
C ARG A 115 4.28 -4.08 -15.59
N LEU A 116 3.08 -3.53 -15.49
CA LEU A 116 2.19 -3.47 -16.64
C LEU A 116 2.79 -2.51 -17.69
N PRO A 117 2.62 -2.82 -19.00
CA PRO A 117 3.05 -1.90 -20.04
C PRO A 117 2.33 -0.56 -19.90
N GLN A 118 3.09 0.51 -20.00
CA GLN A 118 2.52 1.85 -20.06
C GLN A 118 2.16 2.17 -21.50
N LYS A 119 0.95 2.63 -21.69
CA LYS A 119 0.49 3.10 -23.00
C LYS A 119 0.70 4.60 -23.12
#